data_fef8e094d245467dde9f71df4151cf7d
#
_entry.id   fef8e094d245467dde9f71df4151cf7d
#
_cell.length_a   1.000
_cell.length_b   1.000
_cell.length_c   1.000
_cell.angle_alpha   90.00
_cell.angle_beta   90.00
_cell.angle_gamma   90.00
#
_symmetry.space_group_name_H-M   'P 1'
#
loop_
_entity.id
_entity.type
_entity.pdbx_description
1 polymer ?
#
loop_
_entity_poly.entity_id
_entity_poly.type
_entity_poly.pdbx_seq_one_letter_code
_entity_poly.pdbx_strand_id
1 'polypeptide(L)'
;MAIAIQLVSSHPLLIRAVSGVMSHLKDFPVRTLPPATSEADAMRHGNSPRLFLLDACSLHTDLGPLAGRCRALAPGSKFLGLLPPGDDRHAEKIRLFTWGIDGFVELHKAWQRELPQAIRSILKGQLWVPPEVLLAFVKQAKALLDAQLLHGHFLTAREGEILQLLMRRLTNKEISSALDISERTVKFHVSNILGKLQLADRRGLSVESLTFKQTSSEA
;
A
#
# COMPACT_ATOMS: atom_id res chain seq x y z
N MET A 1 24.04 -11.76 -8.17
CA MET A 1 23.88 -10.41 -7.59
C MET A 1 23.08 -10.54 -6.31
N ALA A 2 23.61 -10.09 -5.16
CA ALA A 2 22.90 -10.11 -3.90
C ALA A 2 21.71 -9.13 -3.95
N ILE A 3 20.54 -9.59 -3.53
CA ILE A 3 19.31 -8.79 -3.55
C ILE A 3 19.19 -8.04 -2.22
N ALA A 4 19.23 -6.71 -2.28
CA ALA A 4 19.10 -5.87 -1.08
C ALA A 4 17.68 -5.96 -0.50
N ILE A 5 17.59 -6.33 0.78
CA ILE A 5 16.36 -6.35 1.58
C ILE A 5 16.48 -5.28 2.66
N GLN A 6 15.44 -4.49 2.82
CA GLN A 6 15.36 -3.42 3.80
C GLN A 6 14.34 -3.75 4.86
N LEU A 7 14.77 -3.92 6.10
CA LEU A 7 13.86 -4.08 7.24
C LEU A 7 13.59 -2.71 7.87
N VAL A 8 12.34 -2.33 7.93
CA VAL A 8 11.86 -1.12 8.61
C VAL A 8 11.18 -1.53 9.92
N SER A 9 11.87 -1.32 11.03
CA SER A 9 11.39 -1.68 12.37
C SER A 9 12.07 -0.82 13.42
N SER A 10 11.35 -0.51 14.49
CA SER A 10 11.91 0.10 15.71
C SER A 10 12.11 -0.93 16.84
N HIS A 11 11.74 -2.20 16.63
CA HIS A 11 11.74 -3.23 17.66
C HIS A 11 13.06 -4.03 17.66
N PRO A 12 13.96 -3.84 18.66
CA PRO A 12 15.30 -4.45 18.63
C PRO A 12 15.28 -5.99 18.59
N LEU A 13 14.32 -6.62 19.26
CA LEU A 13 14.21 -8.09 19.29
C LEU A 13 13.78 -8.63 17.92
N LEU A 14 12.84 -7.96 17.25
CA LEU A 14 12.43 -8.38 15.90
C LEU A 14 13.57 -8.20 14.90
N ILE A 15 14.29 -7.08 14.96
CA ILE A 15 15.47 -6.84 14.13
C ILE A 15 16.47 -7.97 14.30
N ARG A 16 16.78 -8.34 15.55
CA ARG A 16 17.73 -9.42 15.85
C ARG A 16 17.22 -10.77 15.36
N ALA A 17 15.94 -11.07 15.56
CA ALA A 17 15.32 -12.32 15.14
C ALA A 17 15.28 -12.47 13.61
N VAL A 18 14.86 -11.42 12.89
CA VAL A 18 14.87 -11.40 11.42
C VAL A 18 16.30 -11.53 10.89
N SER A 19 17.25 -10.78 11.44
CA SER A 19 18.67 -10.87 11.04
C SER A 19 19.23 -12.28 11.27
N GLY A 20 18.85 -12.93 12.38
CA GLY A 20 19.25 -14.31 12.67
C GLY A 20 18.71 -15.31 11.64
N VAL A 21 17.44 -15.20 11.27
CA VAL A 21 16.84 -16.05 10.22
C VAL A 21 17.50 -15.81 8.87
N MET A 22 17.76 -14.54 8.54
CA MET A 22 18.30 -14.17 7.24
C MET A 22 19.81 -14.41 7.11
N SER A 23 20.55 -14.51 8.22
CA SER A 23 22.00 -14.78 8.19
C SER A 23 22.36 -16.11 7.52
N HIS A 24 21.45 -17.07 7.53
CA HIS A 24 21.58 -18.34 6.82
C HIS A 24 21.34 -18.24 5.31
N LEU A 25 20.85 -17.09 4.83
CA LEU A 25 20.52 -16.84 3.43
C LEU A 25 21.52 -15.85 2.83
N LYS A 26 22.67 -16.36 2.38
CA LYS A 26 23.78 -15.55 1.84
C LYS A 26 23.39 -14.64 0.67
N ASP A 27 22.33 -15.00 -0.08
CA ASP A 27 21.86 -14.26 -1.26
C ASP A 27 21.02 -13.03 -0.92
N PHE A 28 20.63 -12.86 0.35
CA PHE A 28 19.68 -11.83 0.80
C PHE A 28 20.24 -11.02 1.97
N PRO A 29 21.18 -10.10 1.74
CA PRO A 29 21.66 -9.22 2.79
C PRO A 29 20.53 -8.31 3.28
N VAL A 30 20.25 -8.36 4.57
CA VAL A 30 19.24 -7.51 5.22
C VAL A 30 19.94 -6.29 5.82
N ARG A 31 19.42 -5.11 5.49
CA ARG A 31 19.78 -3.84 6.15
C ARG A 31 18.62 -3.39 7.00
N THR A 32 18.91 -2.83 8.16
CA THR A 32 17.88 -2.30 9.06
C THR A 32 17.82 -0.79 8.95
N LEU A 33 16.62 -0.25 8.84
CA LEU A 33 16.35 1.19 8.94
C LEU A 33 15.44 1.46 10.14
N PRO A 34 15.81 2.42 10.99
CA PRO A 34 14.86 2.99 11.94
C PRO A 34 13.72 3.71 11.19
N PRO A 35 12.50 3.69 11.70
CA PRO A 35 11.34 4.34 11.07
C PRO A 35 11.49 5.85 10.89
N ALA A 36 12.30 6.48 11.74
CA ALA A 36 12.57 7.92 11.72
C ALA A 36 13.76 8.34 10.84
N THR A 37 14.48 7.38 10.25
CA THR A 37 15.59 7.72 9.35
C THR A 37 14.99 8.29 8.08
N SER A 38 15.49 9.45 7.66
CA SER A 38 15.02 10.08 6.44
C SER A 38 15.14 9.10 5.28
N GLU A 39 14.10 9.00 4.50
CA GLU A 39 14.02 8.15 3.30
C GLU A 39 15.22 8.35 2.37
N ALA A 40 15.84 9.54 2.42
CA ALA A 40 17.06 9.87 1.71
C ALA A 40 18.28 9.03 2.13
N ASP A 41 18.37 8.57 3.39
CA ASP A 41 19.50 7.75 3.86
C ASP A 41 19.36 6.29 3.40
N ALA A 42 18.14 5.81 3.19
CA ALA A 42 17.89 4.49 2.61
C ALA A 42 18.46 4.37 1.19
N MET A 43 18.52 5.48 0.46
CA MET A 43 18.90 5.55 -0.96
C MET A 43 20.37 5.87 -1.21
N ARG A 44 21.10 6.43 -0.22
CA ARG A 44 22.48 6.90 -0.40
C ARG A 44 23.50 5.80 -0.68
N HIS A 45 23.12 4.53 -0.58
CA HIS A 45 24.07 3.40 -0.67
C HIS A 45 24.02 2.62 -1.99
N GLY A 46 23.64 3.24 -3.09
CA GLY A 46 23.93 2.75 -4.45
C GLY A 46 23.18 1.51 -4.95
N ASN A 47 22.41 0.85 -4.12
CA ASN A 47 21.60 -0.31 -4.51
C ASN A 47 20.19 -0.13 -3.94
N SER A 48 19.26 0.34 -4.77
CA SER A 48 17.84 0.46 -4.38
C SER A 48 17.34 -0.88 -3.85
N PRO A 49 16.75 -0.93 -2.64
CA PRO A 49 16.23 -2.17 -2.08
C PRO A 49 15.13 -2.73 -3.00
N ARG A 50 15.19 -4.02 -3.26
CA ARG A 50 14.17 -4.71 -4.07
C ARG A 50 13.00 -5.21 -3.24
N LEU A 51 13.18 -5.34 -1.93
CA LEU A 51 12.15 -5.76 -1.00
C LEU A 51 12.25 -4.98 0.31
N PHE A 52 11.12 -4.45 0.77
CA PHE A 52 10.95 -3.88 2.09
C PHE A 52 10.20 -4.86 2.99
N LEU A 53 10.77 -5.15 4.16
CA LEU A 53 10.07 -5.82 5.26
C LEU A 53 9.55 -4.74 6.20
N LEU A 54 8.23 -4.64 6.35
CA LEU A 54 7.57 -3.60 7.15
C LEU A 54 7.02 -4.22 8.44
N ASP A 55 7.52 -3.78 9.58
CA ASP A 55 7.10 -4.25 10.89
C ASP A 55 5.81 -3.55 11.34
N ALA A 56 4.67 -4.22 11.17
CA ALA A 56 3.38 -3.72 11.63
C ALA A 56 3.19 -3.78 13.15
N CYS A 57 4.07 -4.48 13.87
CA CYS A 57 3.97 -4.60 15.32
C CYS A 57 4.49 -3.35 16.05
N SER A 58 5.55 -2.73 15.52
CA SER A 58 6.21 -1.60 16.17
C SER A 58 5.97 -0.25 15.48
N LEU A 59 5.51 -0.30 14.24
CA LEU A 59 5.17 0.90 13.50
C LEU A 59 3.73 1.29 13.86
N HIS A 60 3.58 2.22 14.79
CA HIS A 60 2.28 2.88 15.07
C HIS A 60 1.84 3.78 13.90
N THR A 61 2.61 3.82 12.83
CA THR A 61 2.37 4.59 11.63
C THR A 61 1.62 3.73 10.62
N ASP A 62 0.71 4.35 9.90
CA ASP A 62 -0.01 3.70 8.82
C ASP A 62 0.97 3.18 7.74
N LEU A 63 1.03 1.87 7.55
CA LEU A 63 1.98 1.22 6.62
C LEU A 63 1.74 1.61 5.17
N GLY A 64 0.52 1.99 4.82
CA GLY A 64 0.17 2.38 3.45
C GLY A 64 0.92 3.61 2.96
N PRO A 65 0.83 4.75 3.66
CA PRO A 65 1.63 5.92 3.35
C PRO A 65 3.14 5.65 3.35
N LEU A 66 3.65 4.85 4.29
CA LEU A 66 5.04 4.45 4.33
C LEU A 66 5.44 3.67 3.07
N ALA A 67 4.67 2.64 2.69
CA ALA A 67 4.91 1.87 1.47
C ALA A 67 4.83 2.76 0.21
N GLY A 68 3.89 3.71 0.18
CA GLY A 68 3.77 4.70 -0.89
C GLY A 68 5.02 5.54 -1.06
N ARG A 69 5.57 6.07 0.04
CA ARG A 69 6.82 6.84 0.02
C ARG A 69 8.00 5.98 -0.41
N CYS A 70 8.15 4.79 0.14
CA CYS A 70 9.21 3.86 -0.25
C CYS A 70 9.12 3.50 -1.74
N ARG A 71 7.91 3.33 -2.29
CA ARG A 71 7.69 3.04 -3.71
C ARG A 71 8.06 4.23 -4.60
N ALA A 72 7.76 5.45 -4.18
CA ALA A 72 8.14 6.66 -4.91
C ALA A 72 9.66 6.80 -5.02
N LEU A 73 10.39 6.43 -3.96
CA LEU A 73 11.86 6.50 -3.90
C LEU A 73 12.53 5.32 -4.62
N ALA A 74 11.94 4.12 -4.58
CA ALA A 74 12.46 2.90 -5.20
C ALA A 74 11.38 2.23 -6.06
N PRO A 75 11.11 2.72 -7.28
CA PRO A 75 10.13 2.14 -8.18
C PRO A 75 10.43 0.67 -8.47
N GLY A 76 9.41 -0.17 -8.44
CA GLY A 76 9.54 -1.62 -8.66
C GLY A 76 9.93 -2.43 -7.41
N SER A 77 10.14 -1.79 -6.27
CA SER A 77 10.33 -2.50 -5.00
C SER A 77 9.07 -3.24 -4.57
N LYS A 78 9.28 -4.34 -3.87
CA LYS A 78 8.25 -5.19 -3.29
C LYS A 78 8.10 -4.94 -1.79
N PHE A 79 6.96 -5.31 -1.22
CA PHE A 79 6.64 -5.04 0.17
C PHE A 79 6.08 -6.29 0.86
N LEU A 80 6.65 -6.66 1.99
CA LEU A 80 6.20 -7.75 2.84
C LEU A 80 5.92 -7.21 4.25
N GLY A 81 4.67 -7.33 4.69
CA GLY A 81 4.24 -6.96 6.04
C GLY A 81 4.56 -8.07 7.05
N LEU A 82 5.20 -7.70 8.15
CA LEU A 82 5.35 -8.56 9.33
C LEU A 82 4.26 -8.18 10.32
N LEU A 83 3.29 -9.06 10.51
CA LEU A 83 2.10 -8.82 11.33
C LEU A 83 2.23 -9.53 12.69
N PRO A 84 1.69 -8.97 13.77
CA PRO A 84 1.53 -9.72 15.00
C PRO A 84 0.58 -10.90 14.79
N PRO A 85 0.72 -11.99 15.57
CA PRO A 85 -0.16 -13.13 15.44
C PRO A 85 -1.60 -12.78 15.86
N GLY A 86 -2.61 -13.32 15.16
CA GLY A 86 -4.02 -13.13 15.51
C GLY A 86 -4.96 -13.38 14.33
N ASP A 87 -6.01 -14.14 14.60
CA ASP A 87 -6.99 -14.54 13.58
C ASP A 87 -7.87 -13.38 13.08
N ASP A 88 -7.96 -12.29 13.85
CA ASP A 88 -8.94 -11.19 13.64
C ASP A 88 -8.41 -10.04 12.74
N ARG A 89 -7.36 -10.28 11.95
CA ARG A 89 -6.71 -9.24 11.12
C ARG A 89 -7.08 -9.30 9.65
N HIS A 90 -8.18 -9.94 9.32
CA HIS A 90 -8.60 -10.08 7.93
C HIS A 90 -8.80 -8.72 7.24
N ALA A 91 -9.53 -7.82 7.88
CA ALA A 91 -9.78 -6.47 7.35
C ALA A 91 -8.48 -5.66 7.20
N GLU A 92 -7.56 -5.77 8.16
CA GLU A 92 -6.26 -5.11 8.10
C GLU A 92 -5.43 -5.64 6.91
N LYS A 93 -5.37 -6.96 6.70
CA LYS A 93 -4.67 -7.57 5.56
C LYS A 93 -5.25 -7.11 4.23
N ILE A 94 -6.58 -7.05 4.10
CA ILE A 94 -7.23 -6.53 2.89
C ILE A 94 -6.82 -5.08 2.64
N ARG A 95 -6.86 -4.24 3.68
CA ARG A 95 -6.46 -2.83 3.60
C ARG A 95 -4.99 -2.69 3.15
N LEU A 96 -4.08 -3.42 3.79
CA LEU A 96 -2.66 -3.41 3.45
C LEU A 96 -2.43 -3.90 2.01
N PHE A 97 -3.13 -4.93 1.58
CA PHE A 97 -3.07 -5.43 0.20
C PHE A 97 -3.56 -4.39 -0.80
N THR A 98 -4.63 -3.66 -0.50
CA THR A 98 -5.13 -2.53 -1.30
C THR A 98 -4.07 -1.43 -1.44
N TRP A 99 -3.25 -1.21 -0.43
CA TRP A 99 -2.13 -0.27 -0.48
C TRP A 99 -0.90 -0.80 -1.22
N GLY A 100 -0.99 -2.03 -1.77
CA GLY A 100 0.05 -2.64 -2.59
C GLY A 100 1.14 -3.32 -1.79
N ILE A 101 0.84 -3.83 -0.62
CA ILE A 101 1.71 -4.79 0.09
C ILE A 101 1.58 -6.13 -0.63
N ASP A 102 2.70 -6.70 -1.07
CA ASP A 102 2.74 -7.92 -1.91
C ASP A 102 2.54 -9.22 -1.10
N GLY A 103 2.64 -9.14 0.22
CA GLY A 103 2.42 -10.30 1.09
C GLY A 103 2.52 -10.03 2.57
N PHE A 104 2.18 -11.04 3.38
CA PHE A 104 2.16 -10.95 4.83
C PHE A 104 2.78 -12.21 5.45
N VAL A 105 3.54 -12.03 6.54
CA VAL A 105 4.00 -13.09 7.42
C VAL A 105 3.56 -12.73 8.84
N GLU A 106 2.80 -13.61 9.47
CA GLU A 106 2.43 -13.46 10.87
C GLU A 106 3.52 -14.01 11.77
N LEU A 107 3.84 -13.27 12.83
CA LEU A 107 4.92 -13.60 13.77
C LEU A 107 4.49 -14.68 14.79
N HIS A 108 3.90 -15.79 14.30
CA HIS A 108 3.58 -16.98 15.08
C HIS A 108 4.79 -17.94 15.15
N LYS A 109 4.63 -19.12 15.77
CA LYS A 109 5.74 -20.06 16.01
C LYS A 109 6.50 -20.51 14.76
N ALA A 110 5.89 -20.49 13.58
CA ALA A 110 6.49 -20.97 12.32
C ALA A 110 7.05 -19.86 11.43
N TRP A 111 6.91 -18.58 11.78
CA TRP A 111 7.27 -17.44 10.93
C TRP A 111 8.72 -17.49 10.42
N GLN A 112 9.65 -18.05 11.22
CA GLN A 112 11.05 -18.17 10.85
C GLN A 112 11.28 -19.08 9.65
N ARG A 113 10.41 -20.07 9.41
CA ARG A 113 10.42 -20.94 8.23
C ARG A 113 9.67 -20.32 7.05
N GLU A 114 8.64 -19.55 7.34
CA GLU A 114 7.80 -18.92 6.32
C GLU A 114 8.46 -17.69 5.69
N LEU A 115 9.13 -16.86 6.48
CA LEU A 115 9.75 -15.63 6.01
C LEU A 115 10.68 -15.83 4.80
N PRO A 116 11.62 -16.80 4.80
CA PRO A 116 12.45 -17.04 3.62
C PRO A 116 11.66 -17.49 2.38
N GLN A 117 10.58 -18.23 2.58
CA GLN A 117 9.72 -18.69 1.47
C GLN A 117 8.93 -17.52 0.88
N ALA A 118 8.31 -16.69 1.74
CA ALA A 118 7.60 -15.49 1.34
C ALA A 118 8.50 -14.53 0.55
N ILE A 119 9.70 -14.28 1.04
CA ILE A 119 10.70 -13.45 0.36
C ILE A 119 11.00 -13.97 -1.04
N ARG A 120 11.30 -15.28 -1.18
CA ARG A 120 11.60 -15.86 -2.50
C ARG A 120 10.42 -15.79 -3.46
N SER A 121 9.19 -16.03 -2.99
CA SER A 121 7.96 -15.92 -3.78
C SER A 121 7.76 -14.50 -4.29
N ILE A 122 7.83 -13.53 -3.40
CA ILE A 122 7.60 -12.12 -3.75
C ILE A 122 8.67 -11.60 -4.72
N LEU A 123 9.92 -11.98 -4.54
CA LEU A 123 11.01 -11.60 -5.44
C LEU A 123 10.88 -12.23 -6.84
N LYS A 124 10.15 -13.34 -6.97
CA LYS A 124 9.76 -13.94 -8.26
C LYS A 124 8.52 -13.29 -8.86
N GLY A 125 7.94 -12.28 -8.22
CA GLY A 125 6.72 -11.61 -8.68
C GLY A 125 5.41 -12.29 -8.26
N GLN A 126 5.48 -13.28 -7.38
CA GLN A 126 4.31 -13.94 -6.81
C GLN A 126 3.82 -13.17 -5.58
N LEU A 127 2.55 -13.30 -5.26
CA LEU A 127 1.97 -12.78 -4.02
C LEU A 127 2.12 -13.81 -2.89
N TRP A 128 2.32 -13.32 -1.66
CA TRP A 128 2.33 -14.13 -0.44
C TRP A 128 1.19 -13.67 0.46
N VAL A 129 -0.04 -13.95 0.02
CA VAL A 129 -1.29 -13.46 0.62
C VAL A 129 -2.20 -14.65 0.89
N PRO A 130 -2.86 -14.72 2.07
CA PRO A 130 -3.86 -15.74 2.34
C PRO A 130 -4.97 -15.75 1.27
N PRO A 131 -5.41 -16.93 0.80
CA PRO A 131 -6.42 -17.03 -0.25
C PRO A 131 -7.71 -16.27 0.04
N GLU A 132 -8.14 -16.26 1.31
CA GLU A 132 -9.32 -15.54 1.77
C GLU A 132 -9.20 -14.03 1.63
N VAL A 133 -8.02 -13.46 1.85
CA VAL A 133 -7.74 -12.02 1.66
C VAL A 133 -7.80 -11.67 0.18
N LEU A 134 -7.20 -12.51 -0.67
CA LEU A 134 -7.23 -12.33 -2.12
C LEU A 134 -8.66 -12.42 -2.66
N LEU A 135 -9.43 -13.41 -2.21
CA LEU A 135 -10.83 -13.57 -2.60
C LEU A 135 -11.70 -12.38 -2.17
N ALA A 136 -11.49 -11.88 -0.94
CA ALA A 136 -12.19 -10.70 -0.46
C ALA A 136 -11.84 -9.46 -1.29
N PHE A 137 -10.56 -9.26 -1.61
CA PHE A 137 -10.13 -8.18 -2.48
C PHE A 137 -10.76 -8.27 -3.88
N VAL A 138 -10.77 -9.45 -4.48
CA VAL A 138 -11.39 -9.68 -5.81
C VAL A 138 -12.89 -9.39 -5.77
N LYS A 139 -13.60 -9.83 -4.71
CA LYS A 139 -15.04 -9.53 -4.53
C LYS A 139 -15.29 -8.04 -4.43
N GLN A 140 -14.47 -7.31 -3.65
CA GLN A 140 -14.59 -5.85 -3.53
C GLN A 140 -14.31 -5.16 -4.86
N ALA A 141 -13.24 -5.55 -5.56
CA ALA A 141 -12.90 -4.99 -6.87
C ALA A 141 -14.02 -5.26 -7.90
N LYS A 142 -14.59 -6.46 -7.91
CA LYS A 142 -15.73 -6.80 -8.77
C LYS A 142 -16.95 -5.95 -8.44
N ALA A 143 -17.31 -5.82 -7.16
CA ALA A 143 -18.44 -4.98 -6.75
C ALA A 143 -18.28 -3.51 -7.18
N LEU A 144 -17.06 -2.98 -7.08
CA LEU A 144 -16.74 -1.62 -7.57
C LEU A 144 -16.91 -1.51 -9.09
N LEU A 145 -16.43 -2.50 -9.85
CA LEU A 145 -16.59 -2.54 -11.30
C LEU A 145 -18.07 -2.68 -11.70
N ASP A 146 -18.82 -3.57 -11.06
CA ASP A 146 -20.24 -3.76 -11.32
C ASP A 146 -21.03 -2.48 -11.00
N ALA A 147 -20.72 -1.80 -9.89
CA ALA A 147 -21.32 -0.52 -9.56
C ALA A 147 -21.01 0.56 -10.59
N GLN A 148 -19.77 0.64 -11.07
CA GLN A 148 -19.38 1.57 -12.13
C GLN A 148 -20.13 1.26 -13.45
N LEU A 149 -20.29 0.00 -13.80
CA LEU A 149 -21.02 -0.44 -14.99
C LEU A 149 -22.52 -0.13 -14.91
N LEU A 150 -23.14 -0.40 -13.76
CA LEU A 150 -24.57 -0.18 -13.54
C LEU A 150 -24.96 1.30 -13.50
N HIS A 151 -24.10 2.16 -12.98
CA HIS A 151 -24.43 3.60 -12.82
C HIS A 151 -23.94 4.47 -13.98
N GLY A 152 -23.28 3.92 -14.99
CA GLY A 152 -22.86 4.65 -16.19
C GLY A 152 -21.91 5.83 -15.92
N HIS A 153 -21.36 5.92 -14.72
CA HIS A 153 -20.56 7.05 -14.24
C HIS A 153 -19.06 6.76 -14.29
N PHE A 154 -18.58 6.32 -15.47
CA PHE A 154 -17.14 6.26 -15.67
C PHE A 154 -16.56 7.67 -15.57
N LEU A 155 -15.52 7.78 -14.77
CA LEU A 155 -14.70 8.98 -14.83
C LEU A 155 -14.03 9.03 -16.21
N THR A 156 -14.08 10.21 -16.86
CA THR A 156 -13.29 10.43 -18.05
C THR A 156 -11.79 10.36 -17.71
N ALA A 157 -10.94 10.17 -18.69
CA ALA A 157 -9.48 10.15 -18.47
C ALA A 157 -9.03 11.40 -17.68
N ARG A 158 -9.57 12.58 -18.02
CA ARG A 158 -9.28 13.85 -17.34
C ARG A 158 -9.77 13.90 -15.90
N GLU A 159 -10.93 13.38 -15.64
CA GLU A 159 -11.45 13.25 -14.26
C GLU A 159 -10.64 12.27 -13.43
N GLY A 160 -10.13 11.19 -14.04
CA GLY A 160 -9.21 10.24 -13.40
C GLY A 160 -7.89 10.89 -12.99
N GLU A 161 -7.26 11.69 -13.87
CA GLU A 161 -6.04 12.45 -13.57
C GLU A 161 -6.26 13.40 -12.39
N ILE A 162 -7.36 14.15 -12.42
CA ILE A 162 -7.71 15.09 -11.36
C ILE A 162 -7.98 14.35 -10.05
N LEU A 163 -8.69 13.23 -10.08
CA LEU A 163 -8.94 12.40 -8.88
C LEU A 163 -7.63 11.93 -8.24
N GLN A 164 -6.66 11.48 -9.03
CA GLN A 164 -5.35 11.09 -8.49
C GLN A 164 -4.65 12.23 -7.74
N LEU A 165 -4.72 13.46 -8.26
CA LEU A 165 -4.14 14.63 -7.61
C LEU A 165 -4.94 15.06 -6.36
N LEU A 166 -6.27 14.91 -6.38
CA LEU A 166 -7.13 15.10 -5.21
C LEU A 166 -6.80 14.11 -4.08
N MET A 167 -6.56 12.85 -4.42
CA MET A 167 -6.14 11.83 -3.46
C MET A 167 -4.78 12.14 -2.81
N ARG A 168 -3.91 12.85 -3.53
CA ARG A 168 -2.65 13.39 -2.99
C ARG A 168 -2.84 14.68 -2.18
N ARG A 169 -4.09 15.09 -1.92
CA ARG A 169 -4.44 16.29 -1.14
C ARG A 169 -4.04 17.64 -1.77
N LEU A 170 -3.74 17.68 -3.07
CA LEU A 170 -3.43 18.93 -3.76
C LEU A 170 -4.64 19.87 -3.78
N THR A 171 -4.39 21.16 -3.65
CA THR A 171 -5.41 22.22 -3.79
C THR A 171 -5.80 22.40 -5.26
N ASN A 172 -6.94 23.05 -5.52
CA ASN A 172 -7.36 23.33 -6.90
C ASN A 172 -6.34 24.18 -7.67
N LYS A 173 -5.63 25.07 -6.97
CA LYS A 173 -4.56 25.89 -7.54
C LYS A 173 -3.34 25.04 -7.95
N GLU A 174 -2.94 24.12 -7.10
CA GLU A 174 -1.82 23.19 -7.41
C GLU A 174 -2.19 22.24 -8.55
N ILE A 175 -3.44 21.73 -8.57
CA ILE A 175 -3.95 20.88 -9.65
C ILE A 175 -3.99 21.66 -10.96
N SER A 176 -4.47 22.91 -10.94
CA SER A 176 -4.52 23.76 -12.13
C SER A 176 -3.14 24.00 -12.73
N SER A 177 -2.14 24.24 -11.87
CA SER A 177 -0.75 24.39 -12.30
C SER A 177 -0.14 23.09 -12.82
N ALA A 178 -0.43 21.94 -12.17
CA ALA A 178 0.10 20.64 -12.57
C ALA A 178 -0.46 20.12 -13.90
N LEU A 179 -1.69 20.51 -14.24
CA LEU A 179 -2.41 20.04 -15.42
C LEU A 179 -2.53 21.09 -16.53
N ASP A 180 -1.97 22.28 -16.33
CA ASP A 180 -2.02 23.43 -17.24
C ASP A 180 -3.46 23.79 -17.64
N ILE A 181 -4.36 23.95 -16.65
CA ILE A 181 -5.76 24.34 -16.85
C ILE A 181 -6.17 25.39 -15.82
N SER A 182 -7.28 26.08 -16.05
CA SER A 182 -7.77 27.07 -15.11
C SER A 182 -8.30 26.43 -13.80
N GLU A 183 -8.17 27.13 -12.67
CA GLU A 183 -8.80 26.69 -11.41
C GLU A 183 -10.32 26.50 -11.53
N ARG A 184 -10.99 27.28 -12.38
CA ARG A 184 -12.42 27.13 -12.70
C ARG A 184 -12.69 25.78 -13.34
N THR A 185 -11.84 25.36 -14.29
CA THR A 185 -11.93 24.06 -14.93
C THR A 185 -11.72 22.92 -13.93
N VAL A 186 -10.73 23.07 -13.02
CA VAL A 186 -10.52 22.10 -11.94
C VAL A 186 -11.76 21.99 -11.06
N LYS A 187 -12.34 23.12 -10.61
CA LYS A 187 -13.58 23.11 -9.79
C LYS A 187 -14.74 22.40 -10.49
N PHE A 188 -14.90 22.63 -11.79
CA PHE A 188 -15.92 21.94 -12.60
C PHE A 188 -15.72 20.42 -12.60
N HIS A 189 -14.51 19.95 -12.88
CA HIS A 189 -14.20 18.51 -12.84
C HIS A 189 -14.34 17.92 -11.45
N VAL A 190 -13.91 18.63 -10.41
CA VAL A 190 -14.07 18.18 -9.01
C VAL A 190 -15.56 18.00 -8.67
N SER A 191 -16.42 18.94 -9.06
CA SER A 191 -17.86 18.80 -8.84
C SER A 191 -18.43 17.58 -9.56
N ASN A 192 -18.03 17.35 -10.81
CA ASN A 192 -18.47 16.18 -11.59
C ASN A 192 -17.97 14.86 -10.96
N ILE A 193 -16.70 14.82 -10.53
CA ILE A 193 -16.11 13.65 -9.83
C ILE A 193 -16.90 13.35 -8.55
N LEU A 194 -17.13 14.36 -7.70
CA LEU A 194 -17.88 14.18 -6.47
C LEU A 194 -19.32 13.70 -6.73
N GLY A 195 -20.00 14.27 -7.74
CA GLY A 195 -21.33 13.82 -8.17
C GLY A 195 -21.31 12.37 -8.66
N LYS A 196 -20.35 12.01 -9.52
CA LYS A 196 -20.20 10.63 -10.03
C LYS A 196 -19.87 9.62 -8.92
N LEU A 197 -19.09 10.03 -7.91
CA LEU A 197 -18.73 9.20 -6.77
C LEU A 197 -19.78 9.29 -5.64
N GLN A 198 -20.86 10.04 -5.82
CA GLN A 198 -21.91 10.26 -4.81
C GLN A 198 -21.36 10.77 -3.46
N LEU A 199 -20.34 11.62 -3.52
CA LEU A 199 -19.71 12.23 -2.35
C LEU A 199 -20.24 13.64 -2.15
N ALA A 200 -20.62 14.00 -0.92
CA ALA A 200 -21.12 15.33 -0.59
C ALA A 200 -20.02 16.40 -0.68
N ASP A 201 -18.81 16.05 -0.31
CA ASP A 201 -17.67 16.95 -0.33
C ASP A 201 -16.34 16.24 -0.55
N ARG A 202 -15.27 17.04 -0.69
CA ARG A 202 -13.89 16.57 -0.91
C ARG A 202 -13.31 15.80 0.28
N ARG A 203 -13.82 15.98 1.50
CA ARG A 203 -13.33 15.29 2.70
C ARG A 203 -13.67 13.80 2.64
N GLY A 204 -14.74 13.47 1.91
CA GLY A 204 -15.12 12.10 1.61
C GLY A 204 -14.19 11.37 0.65
N LEU A 205 -13.21 12.03 0.03
CA LEU A 205 -12.21 11.39 -0.83
C LEU A 205 -11.10 10.75 0.03
N SER A 206 -11.38 9.59 0.60
CA SER A 206 -10.35 8.70 1.17
C SER A 206 -10.43 7.36 0.45
N VAL A 207 -9.32 6.61 0.45
CA VAL A 207 -9.32 5.24 -0.12
C VAL A 207 -10.38 4.38 0.59
N GLU A 208 -10.61 4.64 1.89
CA GLU A 208 -11.62 3.98 2.71
C GLU A 208 -13.06 4.35 2.31
N SER A 209 -13.32 5.62 2.00
CA SER A 209 -14.68 6.07 1.62
C SER A 209 -15.09 5.63 0.23
N LEU A 210 -14.15 5.38 -0.66
CA LEU A 210 -14.41 4.79 -1.98
C LEU A 210 -14.77 3.30 -1.86
N THR A 211 -14.36 2.65 -0.77
CA THR A 211 -14.64 1.23 -0.49
C THR A 211 -15.89 1.00 0.39
N PHE A 212 -16.26 1.94 1.27
CA PHE A 212 -17.24 1.69 2.35
C PHE A 212 -18.69 2.13 2.06
N LYS A 213 -18.97 2.93 1.03
CA LYS A 213 -20.35 3.41 0.81
C LYS A 213 -21.32 2.42 0.19
N GLN A 214 -20.86 1.21 -0.18
CA GLN A 214 -21.72 0.20 -0.83
C GLN A 214 -22.39 -0.81 0.11
N THR A 215 -22.05 -0.84 1.40
CA THR A 215 -22.67 -1.79 2.35
C THR A 215 -23.88 -1.23 3.11
N SER A 216 -24.28 0.00 2.88
CA SER A 216 -25.37 0.66 3.63
C SER A 216 -26.67 0.84 2.85
N SER A 217 -26.82 0.24 1.67
CA SER A 217 -28.04 0.36 0.84
C SER A 217 -28.90 -0.91 0.79
N GLU A 218 -28.64 -1.91 1.65
CA GLU A 218 -29.51 -3.07 1.84
C GLU A 218 -29.87 -3.16 3.33
N ALA A 219 -30.85 -2.40 3.75
CA ALA A 219 -31.65 -2.63 4.95
C ALA A 219 -33.10 -2.16 4.67
#